data_d3324d007d74e709e4c079a6161413ae
#
_entry.id   d3324d007d74e709e4c079a6161413ae
#
_cell.length_a   1.000
_cell.length_b   1.000
_cell.length_c   1.000
_cell.angle_alpha   90.00
_cell.angle_beta   90.00
_cell.angle_gamma   90.00
#
_symmetry.space_group_name_H-M   'P 1'
#
loop_
_entity.id
_entity.type
_entity.pdbx_description
1 polymer ?
#
loop_
_entity_poly.entity_id
_entity_poly.type
_entity_poly.pdbx_seq_one_letter_code
_entity_poly.pdbx_strand_id
1 'polypeptide(L)'
;MKRFAAVVAFSLCPAPLFADTPDQILERYAELAKQEDPAFAGFSAEHGHELYLQKRVLPVVGAINCASCQMADPREEIIAHKSKVLCRQCHVINESEHPHPKDAKLRKIPPLAPSANPKRLTDFDHVESFLKPNCEVVFGRVCTAKEKGDVLSWIISVE
;
A
#
# COMPACT_ATOMS: atom_id res chain seq x y z
N MET A 1 -35.05 35.00 -43.78
CA MET A 1 -34.72 33.60 -43.38
C MET A 1 -34.06 33.64 -42.00
N LYS A 2 -34.77 33.26 -40.94
CA LYS A 2 -34.26 33.25 -39.56
C LYS A 2 -33.70 31.85 -39.27
N ARG A 3 -32.38 31.72 -39.02
CA ARG A 3 -31.73 30.48 -38.65
C ARG A 3 -31.86 30.32 -37.13
N PHE A 4 -32.60 29.33 -36.68
CA PHE A 4 -32.61 28.90 -35.28
C PHE A 4 -31.40 27.98 -35.03
N ALA A 5 -30.49 28.40 -34.16
CA ALA A 5 -29.42 27.57 -33.65
C ALA A 5 -29.97 26.77 -32.46
N ALA A 6 -30.03 25.46 -32.59
CA ALA A 6 -30.37 24.57 -31.49
C ALA A 6 -29.15 24.42 -30.58
N VAL A 7 -29.26 24.87 -29.35
CA VAL A 7 -28.27 24.61 -28.30
C VAL A 7 -28.56 23.25 -27.70
N VAL A 8 -27.69 22.26 -27.98
CA VAL A 8 -27.73 20.95 -27.33
C VAL A 8 -27.03 21.08 -25.98
N ALA A 9 -27.81 21.08 -24.90
CA ALA A 9 -27.28 21.03 -23.54
C ALA A 9 -26.83 19.59 -23.23
N PHE A 10 -25.52 19.39 -23.18
CA PHE A 10 -24.94 18.13 -22.66
C PHE A 10 -25.12 18.13 -21.13
N SER A 11 -26.05 17.32 -20.65
CA SER A 11 -26.20 17.03 -19.22
C SER A 11 -25.04 16.14 -18.78
N LEU A 12 -24.04 16.71 -18.11
CA LEU A 12 -22.98 15.99 -17.42
C LEU A 12 -23.61 15.35 -16.17
N CYS A 13 -24.06 14.10 -16.31
CA CYS A 13 -24.45 13.29 -15.17
C CYS A 13 -23.16 12.94 -14.41
N PRO A 14 -22.98 13.32 -13.12
CA PRO A 14 -21.82 12.90 -12.36
C PRO A 14 -21.87 11.38 -12.23
N ALA A 15 -20.82 10.70 -12.71
CA ALA A 15 -20.66 9.27 -12.48
C ALA A 15 -20.57 9.02 -10.97
N PRO A 16 -21.26 8.00 -10.42
CA PRO A 16 -21.11 7.65 -9.02
C PRO A 16 -19.65 7.26 -8.76
N LEU A 17 -19.04 7.88 -7.75
CA LEU A 17 -17.73 7.51 -7.24
C LEU A 17 -17.89 6.20 -6.46
N PHE A 18 -17.76 5.07 -7.14
CA PHE A 18 -17.63 3.79 -6.48
C PHE A 18 -16.20 3.63 -5.97
N ALA A 19 -16.04 3.06 -4.78
CA ALA A 19 -14.73 2.64 -4.28
C ALA A 19 -14.17 1.54 -5.22
N ASP A 20 -12.87 1.56 -5.45
CA ASP A 20 -12.19 0.51 -6.21
C ASP A 20 -12.35 -0.84 -5.49
N THR A 21 -12.30 -1.92 -6.24
CA THR A 21 -12.08 -3.26 -5.69
C THR A 21 -10.58 -3.57 -5.68
N PRO A 22 -10.12 -4.54 -4.86
CA PRO A 22 -8.72 -4.98 -4.90
C PRO A 22 -8.26 -5.40 -6.30
N ASP A 23 -9.14 -6.06 -7.07
CA ASP A 23 -8.84 -6.47 -8.45
C ASP A 23 -8.67 -5.26 -9.38
N GLN A 24 -9.53 -4.24 -9.26
CA GLN A 24 -9.39 -3.01 -10.04
C GLN A 24 -8.09 -2.26 -9.71
N ILE A 25 -7.63 -2.31 -8.47
CA ILE A 25 -6.33 -1.76 -8.09
C ILE A 25 -5.20 -2.55 -8.76
N LEU A 26 -5.28 -3.89 -8.77
CA LEU A 26 -4.30 -4.72 -9.49
C LEU A 26 -4.32 -4.45 -11.01
N GLU A 27 -5.50 -4.27 -11.62
CA GLU A 27 -5.61 -3.93 -13.04
C GLU A 27 -4.88 -2.61 -13.35
N ARG A 28 -5.04 -1.59 -12.51
CA ARG A 28 -4.32 -0.30 -12.69
C ARG A 28 -2.81 -0.48 -12.59
N TYR A 29 -2.31 -1.29 -11.65
CA TYR A 29 -0.88 -1.62 -11.60
C TYR A 29 -0.42 -2.45 -12.80
N ALA A 30 -1.28 -3.33 -13.34
CA ALA A 30 -0.94 -4.09 -14.55
C ALA A 30 -0.79 -3.19 -15.78
N GLU A 31 -1.63 -2.16 -15.91
CA GLU A 31 -1.50 -1.16 -16.97
C GLU A 31 -0.19 -0.36 -16.82
N LEU A 32 0.16 0.05 -15.61
CA LEU A 32 1.43 0.74 -15.35
C LEU A 32 2.62 -0.18 -15.61
N ALA A 33 2.57 -1.44 -15.19
CA ALA A 33 3.64 -2.41 -15.40
C ALA A 33 3.88 -2.69 -16.90
N LYS A 34 2.82 -2.74 -17.73
CA LYS A 34 2.94 -2.86 -19.18
C LYS A 34 3.57 -1.62 -19.83
N GLN A 35 3.38 -0.44 -19.24
CA GLN A 35 4.02 0.78 -19.72
C GLN A 35 5.51 0.80 -19.35
N GLU A 36 5.87 0.27 -18.16
CA GLU A 36 7.26 0.15 -17.72
C GLU A 36 8.01 -0.97 -18.46
N ASP A 37 7.33 -2.10 -18.70
CA ASP A 37 7.89 -3.27 -19.39
C ASP A 37 6.83 -3.91 -20.32
N PRO A 38 6.97 -3.76 -21.65
CA PRO A 38 6.07 -4.39 -22.62
C PRO A 38 6.04 -5.93 -22.56
N ALA A 39 7.04 -6.57 -21.94
CA ALA A 39 7.08 -8.02 -21.74
C ALA A 39 6.36 -8.47 -20.46
N PHE A 40 5.72 -7.55 -19.73
CA PHE A 40 4.97 -7.88 -18.52
C PHE A 40 3.91 -8.95 -18.78
N ALA A 41 4.04 -10.09 -18.09
CA ALA A 41 3.18 -11.27 -18.26
C ALA A 41 2.19 -11.49 -17.10
N GLY A 42 2.19 -10.60 -16.09
CA GLY A 42 1.32 -10.69 -14.91
C GLY A 42 2.07 -10.56 -13.59
N PHE A 43 1.30 -10.59 -12.50
CA PHE A 43 1.84 -10.54 -11.14
C PHE A 43 2.08 -11.94 -10.58
N SER A 44 3.03 -12.03 -9.64
CA SER A 44 3.34 -13.25 -8.89
C SER A 44 3.14 -13.00 -7.39
N ALA A 45 2.17 -13.68 -6.80
CA ALA A 45 1.94 -13.64 -5.36
C ALA A 45 3.13 -14.22 -4.57
N GLU A 46 3.79 -15.26 -5.11
CA GLU A 46 5.00 -15.83 -4.50
C GLU A 46 6.13 -14.81 -4.43
N HIS A 47 6.44 -14.16 -5.57
CA HIS A 47 7.45 -13.10 -5.59
C HIS A 47 7.04 -11.90 -4.70
N GLY A 48 5.74 -11.59 -4.64
CA GLY A 48 5.21 -10.57 -3.75
C GLY A 48 5.45 -10.88 -2.27
N HIS A 49 5.28 -12.14 -1.87
CA HIS A 49 5.60 -12.60 -0.54
C HIS A 49 7.11 -12.50 -0.23
N GLU A 50 7.94 -12.90 -1.16
CA GLU A 50 9.40 -12.77 -1.04
C GLU A 50 9.81 -11.31 -0.85
N LEU A 51 9.30 -10.40 -1.70
CA LEU A 51 9.55 -8.95 -1.57
C LEU A 51 9.08 -8.40 -0.22
N TYR A 52 7.92 -8.82 0.25
CA TYR A 52 7.35 -8.37 1.53
C TYR A 52 8.24 -8.75 2.72
N LEU A 53 8.86 -9.92 2.69
CA LEU A 53 9.76 -10.42 3.72
C LEU A 53 11.24 -10.06 3.47
N GLN A 54 11.59 -9.55 2.30
CA GLN A 54 12.97 -9.22 1.93
C GLN A 54 13.55 -8.17 2.87
N LYS A 55 14.59 -8.54 3.59
CA LYS A 55 15.27 -7.68 4.56
C LYS A 55 16.30 -6.77 3.88
N ARG A 56 16.29 -5.50 4.27
CA ARG A 56 17.36 -4.56 4.00
C ARG A 56 18.01 -4.15 5.31
N VAL A 57 19.33 -4.18 5.35
CA VAL A 57 20.10 -3.70 6.50
C VAL A 57 20.36 -2.21 6.34
N LEU A 58 19.89 -1.41 7.30
CA LEU A 58 20.16 0.01 7.38
C LEU A 58 21.20 0.27 8.50
N PRO A 59 22.15 1.18 8.32
CA PRO A 59 23.26 1.38 9.26
C PRO A 59 22.85 1.70 10.70
N VAL A 60 21.71 2.36 10.88
CA VAL A 60 21.24 2.84 12.20
C VAL A 60 20.05 2.02 12.73
N VAL A 61 19.29 1.37 11.84
CA VAL A 61 18.00 0.75 12.19
C VAL A 61 18.10 -0.77 12.21
N GLY A 62 19.17 -1.35 11.67
CA GLY A 62 19.29 -2.79 11.48
C GLY A 62 18.47 -3.31 10.30
N ALA A 63 18.06 -4.58 10.36
CA ALA A 63 17.32 -5.22 9.26
C ALA A 63 15.84 -4.84 9.30
N ILE A 64 15.34 -4.29 8.19
CA ILE A 64 13.92 -3.94 8.02
C ILE A 64 13.34 -4.58 6.76
N ASN A 65 12.03 -4.81 6.77
CA ASN A 65 11.21 -5.24 5.64
C ASN A 65 9.78 -4.68 5.78
N CYS A 66 8.89 -5.01 4.86
CA CYS A 66 7.49 -4.57 4.96
C CYS A 66 6.82 -5.11 6.25
N ALA A 67 7.11 -6.36 6.62
CA ALA A 67 6.59 -6.99 7.83
C ALA A 67 7.03 -6.29 9.13
N SER A 68 8.13 -5.55 9.12
CA SER A 68 8.60 -4.78 10.29
C SER A 68 7.61 -3.68 10.73
N CYS A 69 6.76 -3.23 9.80
CA CYS A 69 5.76 -2.19 10.07
C CYS A 69 4.31 -2.66 9.90
N GLN A 70 4.10 -3.82 9.26
CA GLN A 70 2.78 -4.27 8.83
C GLN A 70 2.45 -5.71 9.26
N MET A 71 3.24 -6.29 10.17
CA MET A 71 3.22 -7.71 10.58
C MET A 71 3.57 -8.69 9.45
N ALA A 72 4.03 -9.89 9.83
CA ALA A 72 4.34 -10.95 8.87
C ALA A 72 3.07 -11.55 8.25
N ASP A 73 2.01 -11.65 9.05
CA ASP A 73 0.67 -12.01 8.57
C ASP A 73 -0.12 -10.73 8.29
N PRO A 74 -0.51 -10.44 7.04
CA PRO A 74 -1.22 -9.22 6.68
C PRO A 74 -2.67 -9.17 7.19
N ARG A 75 -3.15 -10.26 7.83
CA ARG A 75 -4.47 -10.30 8.50
C ARG A 75 -4.43 -9.78 9.94
N GLU A 76 -3.25 -9.59 10.49
CA GLU A 76 -3.11 -9.13 11.87
C GLU A 76 -3.28 -7.61 11.99
N GLU A 77 -3.88 -7.20 13.13
CA GLU A 77 -3.97 -5.81 13.55
C GLU A 77 -2.69 -5.42 14.31
N ILE A 78 -2.17 -4.25 14.04
CA ILE A 78 -1.03 -3.71 14.75
C ILE A 78 -1.48 -2.68 15.78
N ILE A 79 -0.91 -2.75 16.97
CA ILE A 79 -1.02 -1.70 17.96
C ILE A 79 0.27 -0.87 17.92
N ALA A 80 0.20 0.28 17.31
CA ALA A 80 1.33 1.20 17.19
C ALA A 80 1.16 2.40 18.11
N HIS A 81 2.29 2.93 18.59
CA HIS A 81 2.28 4.19 19.31
C HIS A 81 1.92 5.35 18.37
N LYS A 82 1.11 6.29 18.86
CA LYS A 82 0.79 7.53 18.17
C LYS A 82 1.98 8.49 18.23
N SER A 83 3.09 8.12 17.62
CA SER A 83 4.28 8.93 17.53
C SER A 83 4.32 9.63 16.17
N LYS A 84 4.75 10.91 16.14
CA LYS A 84 5.13 11.61 14.93
C LYS A 84 6.46 11.08 14.36
N VAL A 85 7.08 10.17 15.07
CA VAL A 85 8.32 9.53 14.74
C VAL A 85 8.01 8.38 13.79
N LEU A 86 8.64 8.39 12.63
CA LEU A 86 8.60 7.29 11.67
C LEU A 86 8.90 5.96 12.38
N CYS A 87 8.23 4.87 12.02
CA CYS A 87 8.50 3.50 12.51
C CYS A 87 9.99 3.16 12.58
N ARG A 88 10.76 3.76 11.73
CA ARG A 88 12.21 3.84 11.65
C ARG A 88 12.93 4.16 12.97
N GLN A 89 12.34 4.96 13.87
CA GLN A 89 12.99 5.38 15.12
C GLN A 89 12.56 4.50 16.30
N CYS A 90 11.39 3.84 16.22
CA CYS A 90 10.95 2.94 17.29
C CYS A 90 11.67 1.58 17.28
N HIS A 91 12.13 1.12 16.09
CA HIS A 91 12.85 -0.15 15.97
C HIS A 91 14.37 -0.06 16.22
N VAL A 92 14.89 1.13 16.45
CA VAL A 92 16.33 1.37 16.73
C VAL A 92 16.66 1.21 18.22
N ILE A 93 15.66 1.30 19.08
CA ILE A 93 15.86 1.36 20.51
C ILE A 93 15.33 0.07 21.13
N ASN A 94 16.21 -0.67 21.80
CA ASN A 94 15.85 -1.83 22.61
C ASN A 94 14.61 -1.51 23.45
N GLU A 95 13.62 -2.41 23.47
CA GLU A 95 12.40 -2.26 24.26
C GLU A 95 12.69 -1.93 25.75
N SER A 96 13.86 -2.33 26.25
CA SER A 96 14.31 -2.03 27.62
C SER A 96 14.74 -0.56 27.83
N GLU A 97 15.01 0.20 26.78
CA GLU A 97 15.52 1.58 26.86
C GLU A 97 14.45 2.64 26.54
N HIS A 98 13.27 2.22 26.08
CA HIS A 98 12.14 3.10 25.90
C HIS A 98 11.13 2.92 27.03
N PRO A 99 11.10 3.84 28.00
CA PRO A 99 9.92 3.95 28.83
C PRO A 99 8.77 4.36 27.91
N HIS A 100 7.86 3.43 27.63
CA HIS A 100 6.59 3.78 27.01
C HIS A 100 5.98 4.88 27.87
N PRO A 101 5.77 6.11 27.36
CA PRO A 101 5.07 7.12 28.15
C PRO A 101 3.73 6.49 28.54
N LYS A 102 3.45 6.45 29.84
CA LYS A 102 2.19 5.86 30.39
C LYS A 102 0.93 6.44 29.74
N ASP A 103 1.08 7.55 29.02
CA ASP A 103 0.03 8.30 28.32
C ASP A 103 0.11 8.21 26.77
N ALA A 104 0.94 7.32 26.22
CA ALA A 104 1.03 7.16 24.76
C ALA A 104 -0.31 6.65 24.25
N LYS A 105 -1.03 7.48 23.50
CA LYS A 105 -2.24 7.05 22.80
C LYS A 105 -1.86 6.02 21.76
N LEU A 106 -2.22 4.78 22.01
CA LEU A 106 -2.03 3.67 21.07
C LEU A 106 -2.92 3.90 19.84
N ARG A 107 -2.39 3.65 18.67
CA ARG A 107 -3.11 3.64 17.42
C ARG A 107 -3.19 2.21 16.91
N LYS A 108 -4.42 1.77 16.65
CA LYS A 108 -4.64 0.53 15.93
C LYS A 108 -4.44 0.76 14.44
N ILE A 109 -3.61 -0.06 13.81
CA ILE A 109 -3.46 -0.11 12.37
C ILE A 109 -4.22 -1.36 11.91
N PRO A 110 -5.31 -1.19 11.17
CA PRO A 110 -6.11 -2.33 10.72
C PRO A 110 -5.32 -3.26 9.79
N PRO A 111 -5.74 -4.53 9.68
CA PRO A 111 -5.15 -5.49 8.76
C PRO A 111 -4.99 -4.97 7.34
N LEU A 112 -3.96 -5.44 6.63
CA LEU A 112 -3.72 -5.13 5.21
C LEU A 112 -4.56 -6.01 4.30
N ALA A 113 -4.72 -7.30 4.65
CA ALA A 113 -5.44 -8.26 3.82
C ALA A 113 -6.93 -7.91 3.73
N PRO A 114 -7.52 -7.84 2.52
CA PRO A 114 -8.96 -7.60 2.35
C PRO A 114 -9.84 -8.64 3.01
N SER A 115 -9.38 -9.89 3.16
CA SER A 115 -10.07 -10.96 3.88
C SER A 115 -10.37 -10.60 5.35
N ALA A 116 -9.45 -9.91 6.01
CA ALA A 116 -9.60 -9.44 7.39
C ALA A 116 -10.11 -7.99 7.48
N ASN A 117 -9.96 -7.20 6.42
CA ASN A 117 -10.39 -5.80 6.36
C ASN A 117 -10.92 -5.43 4.96
N PRO A 118 -12.21 -5.67 4.67
CA PRO A 118 -12.81 -5.42 3.35
C PRO A 118 -12.75 -3.95 2.88
N LYS A 119 -12.40 -3.02 3.76
CA LYS A 119 -12.21 -1.61 3.39
C LYS A 119 -10.78 -1.29 2.94
N ARG A 120 -9.87 -2.27 2.97
CA ARG A 120 -8.53 -2.12 2.43
C ARG A 120 -8.53 -2.29 0.92
N LEU A 121 -7.55 -1.67 0.26
CA LEU A 121 -7.36 -1.74 -1.19
C LEU A 121 -8.63 -1.34 -1.97
N THR A 122 -9.26 -0.23 -1.55
CA THR A 122 -10.48 0.32 -2.17
C THR A 122 -10.29 1.71 -2.74
N ASP A 123 -9.05 2.21 -2.76
CA ASP A 123 -8.67 3.51 -3.30
C ASP A 123 -7.20 3.44 -3.76
N PHE A 124 -6.99 3.55 -5.06
CA PHE A 124 -5.66 3.43 -5.67
C PHE A 124 -4.69 4.51 -5.19
N ASP A 125 -5.14 5.75 -5.11
CA ASP A 125 -4.26 6.87 -4.72
C ASP A 125 -3.85 6.74 -3.25
N HIS A 126 -4.76 6.23 -2.42
CA HIS A 126 -4.46 5.90 -1.03
C HIS A 126 -3.44 4.76 -0.94
N VAL A 127 -3.60 3.68 -1.70
CA VAL A 127 -2.63 2.56 -1.76
C VAL A 127 -1.25 3.07 -2.20
N GLU A 128 -1.19 3.89 -3.26
CA GLU A 128 0.07 4.45 -3.77
C GLU A 128 0.73 5.37 -2.75
N SER A 129 -0.05 6.15 -1.99
CA SER A 129 0.45 7.05 -0.95
C SER A 129 1.20 6.30 0.17
N PHE A 130 0.91 5.01 0.38
CA PHE A 130 1.62 4.14 1.32
C PHE A 130 2.74 3.34 0.66
N LEU A 131 2.51 2.74 -0.50
CA LEU A 131 3.50 1.89 -1.15
C LEU A 131 4.74 2.67 -1.56
N LYS A 132 4.59 3.85 -2.14
CA LYS A 132 5.71 4.66 -2.61
C LYS A 132 6.73 4.96 -1.50
N PRO A 133 6.37 5.60 -0.37
CA PRO A 133 7.35 5.87 0.69
C PRO A 133 7.86 4.59 1.38
N ASN A 134 7.04 3.54 1.48
CA ASN A 134 7.49 2.28 2.06
C ASN A 134 8.55 1.60 1.20
N CYS A 135 8.41 1.63 -0.13
CA CYS A 135 9.44 1.16 -1.05
C CYS A 135 10.76 1.92 -0.87
N GLU A 136 10.71 3.23 -0.79
CA GLU A 136 11.90 4.06 -0.57
C GLU A 136 12.60 3.71 0.74
N VAL A 137 11.84 3.45 1.80
CA VAL A 137 12.40 3.07 3.11
C VAL A 137 12.94 1.64 3.08
N VAL A 138 12.16 0.66 2.59
CA VAL A 138 12.51 -0.76 2.65
C VAL A 138 13.56 -1.12 1.59
N PHE A 139 13.41 -0.64 0.34
CA PHE A 139 14.30 -1.02 -0.76
C PHE A 139 15.33 0.06 -1.11
N GLY A 140 15.17 1.29 -0.59
CA GLY A 140 16.04 2.43 -0.89
C GLY A 140 15.86 3.00 -2.29
N ARG A 141 14.79 2.63 -2.93
CA ARG A 141 14.42 3.06 -4.28
C ARG A 141 12.91 3.03 -4.46
N VAL A 142 12.42 3.65 -5.49
CA VAL A 142 11.02 3.47 -5.93
C VAL A 142 10.84 2.03 -6.43
N CYS A 143 9.76 1.38 -6.02
CA CYS A 143 9.36 0.09 -6.59
C CYS A 143 8.78 0.28 -7.99
N THR A 144 9.00 -0.69 -8.86
CA THR A 144 8.30 -0.78 -10.14
C THR A 144 6.81 -1.07 -9.91
N ALA A 145 5.97 -0.80 -10.91
CA ALA A 145 4.56 -1.15 -10.85
C ALA A 145 4.36 -2.66 -10.69
N LYS A 146 5.24 -3.47 -11.33
CA LYS A 146 5.23 -4.93 -11.17
C LYS A 146 5.50 -5.34 -9.72
N GLU A 147 6.53 -4.81 -9.06
CA GLU A 147 6.86 -5.15 -7.67
C GLU A 147 5.72 -4.79 -6.71
N LYS A 148 5.09 -3.63 -6.90
CA LYS A 148 3.92 -3.21 -6.12
C LYS A 148 2.74 -4.16 -6.33
N GLY A 149 2.45 -4.49 -7.58
CA GLY A 149 1.39 -5.43 -7.92
C GLY A 149 1.66 -6.85 -7.43
N ASP A 150 2.91 -7.33 -7.45
CA ASP A 150 3.29 -8.63 -6.89
C ASP A 150 2.98 -8.67 -5.38
N VAL A 151 3.40 -7.65 -4.62
CA VAL A 151 3.11 -7.54 -3.17
C VAL A 151 1.60 -7.49 -2.90
N LEU A 152 0.86 -6.70 -3.67
CA LEU A 152 -0.60 -6.61 -3.52
C LEU A 152 -1.29 -7.93 -3.89
N SER A 153 -0.83 -8.60 -4.95
CA SER A 153 -1.35 -9.91 -5.36
C SER A 153 -1.21 -10.94 -4.23
N TRP A 154 -0.07 -10.93 -3.53
CA TRP A 154 0.09 -11.78 -2.35
C TRP A 154 -0.85 -11.38 -1.21
N ILE A 155 -0.92 -10.09 -0.83
CA ILE A 155 -1.79 -9.61 0.26
C ILE A 155 -3.26 -9.97 -0.01
N ILE A 156 -3.71 -9.87 -1.26
CA ILE A 156 -5.08 -10.20 -1.67
C ILE A 156 -5.32 -11.72 -1.60
N SER A 157 -4.32 -12.54 -1.89
CA SER A 157 -4.43 -14.00 -1.87
C SER A 157 -4.49 -14.63 -0.48
N VAL A 158 -4.18 -13.87 0.58
CA VAL A 158 -4.21 -14.37 1.96
C VAL A 158 -5.64 -14.39 2.49
N GLU A 159 -6.20 -15.60 2.67
CA GLU A 159 -7.54 -15.86 3.20
C GLU A 159 -7.58 -15.95 4.74
#